data_ee9ec7eec4f3eae1186856a64b0949d5
#
_entry.id   ee9ec7eec4f3eae1186856a64b0949d5
#
_cell.length_a   1.000
_cell.length_b   1.000
_cell.length_c   1.000
_cell.angle_alpha   90.00
_cell.angle_beta   90.00
_cell.angle_gamma   90.00
#
_symmetry.space_group_name_H-M   'P 1'
#
loop_
_entity.id
_entity.type
_entity.pdbx_description
1 polymer ?
#
loop_
_entity_poly.entity_id
_entity_poly.type
_entity_poly.pdbx_seq_one_letter_code
_entity_poly.pdbx_strand_id
1 'polypeptide(L)'
;MTRPAASRTVTWIANGATVLLVTQLAVSGVLLILRPTIMTDVVRHLGYPDYFPPMLGVAKLLAAIAIAYPRVPVLTEWAYAGVVFDLLAVVVSHSAIHDAMRARAEPLPILVLVAVSYVGVHARAAAVAHLAFQERAVCVAAPRPAIKETA
;
A
#
# COMPACT_ATOMS: atom_id res chain seq x y z
N MET A 1 -25.81 2.76 13.87
CA MET A 1 -25.42 1.75 12.88
C MET A 1 -24.06 1.18 13.30
N THR A 2 -24.06 0.05 14.00
CA THR A 2 -22.85 -0.65 14.44
C THR A 2 -22.21 -1.33 13.23
N ARG A 3 -21.07 -0.81 12.77
CA ARG A 3 -20.24 -1.53 11.80
C ARG A 3 -19.75 -2.82 12.46
N PRO A 4 -19.98 -3.99 11.85
CA PRO A 4 -19.47 -5.24 12.41
C PRO A 4 -17.95 -5.15 12.48
N ALA A 5 -17.39 -5.51 13.63
CA ALA A 5 -15.96 -5.70 13.78
C ALA A 5 -15.50 -6.65 12.67
N ALA A 6 -14.52 -6.22 11.86
CA ALA A 6 -13.98 -7.06 10.81
C ALA A 6 -13.60 -8.41 11.41
N SER A 7 -14.12 -9.50 10.82
CA SER A 7 -13.82 -10.83 11.34
C SER A 7 -12.30 -11.04 11.36
N ARG A 8 -11.79 -11.82 12.33
CA ARG A 8 -10.33 -12.11 12.41
C ARG A 8 -9.77 -12.56 11.07
N THR A 9 -10.54 -13.31 10.30
CA THR A 9 -10.19 -13.77 8.94
C THR A 9 -9.94 -12.61 7.97
N VAL A 10 -10.80 -11.60 7.94
CA VAL A 10 -10.63 -10.42 7.07
C VAL A 10 -9.36 -9.66 7.42
N THR A 11 -9.05 -9.54 8.71
CA THR A 11 -7.81 -8.89 9.16
C THR A 11 -6.56 -9.66 8.72
N TRP A 12 -6.57 -10.99 8.80
CA TRP A 12 -5.46 -11.83 8.36
C TRP A 12 -5.25 -11.76 6.83
N ILE A 13 -6.33 -11.79 6.05
CA ILE A 13 -6.28 -11.64 4.58
C ILE A 13 -5.67 -10.29 4.21
N ALA A 14 -6.14 -9.21 4.83
CA ALA A 14 -5.64 -7.87 4.57
C ALA A 14 -4.16 -7.70 4.96
N ASN A 15 -3.73 -8.30 6.07
CA ASN A 15 -2.32 -8.29 6.47
C ASN A 15 -1.45 -9.07 5.49
N GLY A 16 -1.89 -10.26 5.09
CA GLY A 16 -1.21 -11.07 4.10
C GLY A 16 -1.08 -10.35 2.75
N ALA A 17 -2.14 -9.68 2.29
CA ALA A 17 -2.13 -8.87 1.08
C ALA A 17 -1.12 -7.71 1.18
N THR A 18 -1.06 -7.02 2.32
CA THR A 18 -0.11 -5.92 2.53
C THR A 18 1.34 -6.44 2.51
N VAL A 19 1.63 -7.54 3.21
CA VAL A 19 2.97 -8.13 3.22
C VAL A 19 3.38 -8.57 1.82
N LEU A 20 2.49 -9.23 1.09
CA LEU A 20 2.75 -9.67 -0.28
C LEU A 20 3.00 -8.49 -1.21
N LEU A 21 2.19 -7.42 -1.12
CA LEU A 21 2.37 -6.20 -1.90
C LEU A 21 3.71 -5.53 -1.62
N VAL A 22 4.07 -5.34 -0.35
CA VAL A 22 5.35 -4.74 0.07
C VAL A 22 6.53 -5.57 -0.43
N THR A 23 6.46 -6.89 -0.31
CA THR A 23 7.49 -7.80 -0.81
C THR A 23 7.63 -7.69 -2.33
N GLN A 24 6.50 -7.69 -3.07
CA GLN A 24 6.49 -7.54 -4.52
C GLN A 24 7.11 -6.20 -4.96
N LEU A 25 6.75 -5.09 -4.31
CA LEU A 25 7.33 -3.78 -4.59
C LEU A 25 8.83 -3.73 -4.28
N ALA A 26 9.25 -4.29 -3.15
CA ALA A 26 10.66 -4.33 -2.76
C ALA A 26 11.49 -5.15 -3.74
N VAL A 27 11.05 -6.38 -4.06
CA VAL A 27 11.75 -7.25 -5.00
C VAL A 27 11.83 -6.63 -6.40
N SER A 28 10.70 -6.16 -6.95
CA SER A 28 10.68 -5.52 -8.27
C SER A 28 11.49 -4.23 -8.28
N GLY A 29 11.47 -3.43 -7.21
CA GLY A 29 12.27 -2.23 -7.08
C GLY A 29 13.77 -2.50 -7.09
N VAL A 30 14.23 -3.51 -6.33
CA VAL A 30 15.64 -3.94 -6.34
C VAL A 30 16.06 -4.47 -7.71
N LEU A 31 15.23 -5.30 -8.36
CA LEU A 31 15.53 -5.82 -9.69
C LEU A 31 15.64 -4.71 -10.74
N LEU A 32 14.82 -3.68 -10.68
CA LEU A 32 14.90 -2.52 -11.58
C LEU A 32 16.19 -1.70 -11.36
N ILE A 33 16.69 -1.61 -10.13
CA ILE A 33 17.95 -0.93 -9.80
C ILE A 33 19.16 -1.76 -10.24
N LEU A 34 19.14 -3.08 -9.97
CA LEU A 34 20.23 -3.98 -10.31
C LEU A 34 20.35 -4.24 -11.83
N ARG A 35 19.27 -3.98 -12.58
CA ARG A 35 19.22 -4.04 -14.04
C ARG A 35 19.68 -5.39 -14.63
N PRO A 36 19.17 -6.54 -14.17
CA PRO A 36 19.45 -7.80 -14.84
C PRO A 36 18.96 -7.74 -16.31
N THR A 37 19.62 -8.45 -17.21
CA THR A 37 19.37 -8.39 -18.66
C THR A 37 17.88 -8.52 -19.01
N ILE A 38 17.19 -9.46 -18.36
CA ILE A 38 15.74 -9.71 -18.58
C ILE A 38 14.91 -8.43 -18.31
N MET A 39 15.17 -7.71 -17.20
CA MET A 39 14.44 -6.48 -16.88
C MET A 39 14.77 -5.34 -17.82
N THR A 40 16.04 -5.23 -18.22
CA THR A 40 16.48 -4.22 -19.17
C THR A 40 15.84 -4.43 -20.54
N ASP A 41 15.76 -5.67 -21.02
CA ASP A 41 15.16 -6.00 -22.30
C ASP A 41 13.67 -5.71 -22.33
N VAL A 42 12.92 -6.03 -21.25
CA VAL A 42 11.49 -5.69 -21.15
C VAL A 42 11.26 -4.18 -21.22
N VAL A 43 12.05 -3.39 -20.48
CA VAL A 43 11.88 -1.94 -20.45
C VAL A 43 12.27 -1.29 -21.79
N ARG A 44 13.29 -1.79 -22.45
CA ARG A 44 13.68 -1.35 -23.81
C ARG A 44 12.64 -1.76 -24.85
N HIS A 45 12.08 -2.95 -24.74
CA HIS A 45 10.97 -3.40 -25.59
C HIS A 45 9.76 -2.47 -25.52
N LEU A 46 9.47 -1.93 -24.32
CA LEU A 46 8.41 -0.94 -24.09
C LEU A 46 8.78 0.49 -24.55
N GLY A 47 10.01 0.70 -25.07
CA GLY A 47 10.47 1.99 -25.58
C GLY A 47 10.94 2.98 -24.52
N TYR A 48 11.12 2.54 -23.28
CA TYR A 48 11.62 3.42 -22.20
C TYR A 48 13.14 3.61 -22.25
N PRO A 49 13.64 4.81 -21.90
CA PRO A 49 15.08 5.09 -21.85
C PRO A 49 15.76 4.39 -20.67
N ASP A 50 17.08 4.18 -20.78
CA ASP A 50 17.89 3.42 -19.81
C ASP A 50 17.95 4.00 -18.39
N TYR A 51 17.62 5.28 -18.18
CA TYR A 51 17.53 5.88 -16.84
C TYR A 51 16.20 5.59 -16.12
N PHE A 52 15.18 5.17 -16.86
CA PHE A 52 13.83 4.97 -16.31
C PHE A 52 13.75 3.81 -15.31
N PRO A 53 14.33 2.61 -15.56
CA PRO A 53 14.25 1.49 -14.62
C PRO A 53 14.79 1.81 -13.22
N PRO A 54 16.00 2.37 -13.04
CA PRO A 54 16.50 2.66 -11.70
C PRO A 54 15.65 3.74 -10.98
N MET A 55 15.16 4.74 -11.70
CA MET A 55 14.26 5.76 -11.15
C MET A 55 12.96 5.12 -10.64
N LEU A 56 12.34 4.26 -11.44
CA LEU A 56 11.13 3.53 -11.06
C LEU A 56 11.40 2.55 -9.91
N GLY A 57 12.57 1.90 -9.91
CA GLY A 57 13.00 1.03 -8.82
C GLY A 57 13.07 1.75 -7.47
N VAL A 58 13.67 2.94 -7.44
CA VAL A 58 13.70 3.78 -6.23
C VAL A 58 12.28 4.17 -5.79
N ALA A 59 11.42 4.59 -6.72
CA ALA A 59 10.03 4.92 -6.41
C ALA A 59 9.26 3.74 -5.80
N LYS A 60 9.45 2.51 -6.33
CA LYS A 60 8.86 1.28 -5.78
C LYS A 60 9.36 0.98 -4.36
N LEU A 61 10.64 1.16 -4.08
CA LEU A 61 11.18 0.96 -2.73
C LEU A 61 10.63 1.98 -1.73
N LEU A 62 10.52 3.25 -2.13
CA LEU A 62 9.90 4.28 -1.30
C LEU A 62 8.42 3.98 -1.02
N ALA A 63 7.68 3.52 -2.04
CA ALA A 63 6.29 3.09 -1.87
C ALA A 63 6.18 1.88 -0.92
N ALA A 64 7.06 0.89 -1.06
CA ALA A 64 7.11 -0.26 -0.15
C ALA A 64 7.32 0.16 1.31
N ILE A 65 8.25 1.09 1.56
CA ILE A 65 8.50 1.63 2.92
C ILE A 65 7.28 2.39 3.44
N ALA A 66 6.67 3.26 2.63
CA ALA A 66 5.50 4.04 3.03
C ALA A 66 4.28 3.17 3.37
N ILE A 67 4.06 2.08 2.62
CA ILE A 67 2.98 1.12 2.86
C ILE A 67 3.28 0.21 4.07
N ALA A 68 4.54 -0.22 4.23
CA ALA A 68 4.95 -1.06 5.36
C ALA A 68 4.86 -0.30 6.69
N TYR A 69 5.05 1.02 6.66
CA TYR A 69 5.14 1.86 7.84
C TYR A 69 4.19 3.07 7.77
N PRO A 70 2.88 2.86 7.89
CA PRO A 70 1.86 3.87 7.61
C PRO A 70 1.74 4.92 8.74
N ARG A 71 2.87 5.52 9.15
CA ARG A 71 2.88 6.58 10.19
C ARG A 71 2.46 7.95 9.67
N VAL A 72 2.68 8.19 8.38
CA VAL A 72 2.30 9.43 7.71
C VAL A 72 1.19 9.10 6.70
N PRO A 73 -0.08 9.30 7.07
CA PRO A 73 -1.22 8.90 6.23
C PRO A 73 -1.14 9.44 4.80
N VAL A 74 -0.79 10.71 4.65
CA VAL A 74 -0.66 11.35 3.33
C VAL A 74 0.36 10.63 2.45
N LEU A 75 1.51 10.23 3.01
CA LEU A 75 2.55 9.54 2.26
C LEU A 75 2.09 8.13 1.85
N THR A 76 1.34 7.47 2.70
CA THR A 76 0.74 6.16 2.40
C THR A 76 -0.26 6.25 1.25
N GLU A 77 -1.12 7.28 1.24
CA GLU A 77 -2.06 7.53 0.13
C GLU A 77 -1.32 7.76 -1.19
N TRP A 78 -0.29 8.59 -1.18
CA TRP A 78 0.52 8.85 -2.37
C TRP A 78 1.23 7.59 -2.87
N ALA A 79 1.69 6.73 -1.95
CA ALA A 79 2.31 5.47 -2.31
C ALA A 79 1.31 4.53 -3.02
N TYR A 80 0.09 4.37 -2.49
CA TYR A 80 -0.94 3.57 -3.15
C TYR A 80 -1.33 4.14 -4.51
N ALA A 81 -1.54 5.46 -4.60
CA ALA A 81 -1.84 6.13 -5.88
C ALA A 81 -0.71 5.91 -6.89
N GLY A 82 0.54 6.10 -6.49
CA GLY A 82 1.71 5.87 -7.35
C GLY A 82 1.81 4.43 -7.87
N VAL A 83 1.54 3.44 -7.01
CA VAL A 83 1.53 2.02 -7.42
C VAL A 83 0.41 1.74 -8.42
N VAL A 84 -0.78 2.31 -8.22
CA VAL A 84 -1.89 2.17 -9.18
C VAL A 84 -1.52 2.78 -10.53
N PHE A 85 -0.94 3.99 -10.55
CA PHE A 85 -0.50 4.62 -11.80
C PHE A 85 0.61 3.83 -12.49
N ASP A 86 1.56 3.27 -11.75
CA ASP A 86 2.60 2.40 -12.28
C ASP A 86 1.99 1.16 -12.97
N LEU A 87 1.07 0.48 -12.32
CA LEU A 87 0.39 -0.70 -12.90
C LEU A 87 -0.44 -0.34 -14.14
N LEU A 88 -1.14 0.78 -14.13
CA LEU A 88 -1.87 1.28 -15.29
C LEU A 88 -0.92 1.63 -16.44
N ALA A 89 0.21 2.27 -16.14
CA ALA A 89 1.23 2.59 -17.15
C ALA A 89 1.77 1.30 -17.83
N VAL A 90 1.97 0.22 -17.08
CA VAL A 90 2.37 -1.08 -17.64
C VAL A 90 1.31 -1.61 -18.61
N VAL A 91 0.02 -1.59 -18.21
CA VAL A 91 -1.09 -2.01 -19.09
C VAL A 91 -1.12 -1.19 -20.38
N VAL A 92 -1.02 0.14 -20.25
CA VAL A 92 -1.04 1.06 -21.40
C VAL A 92 0.16 0.83 -22.32
N SER A 93 1.37 0.68 -21.75
CA SER A 93 2.59 0.45 -22.52
C SER A 93 2.54 -0.84 -23.34
N HIS A 94 2.16 -1.97 -22.73
CA HIS A 94 1.96 -3.22 -23.46
C HIS A 94 0.82 -3.17 -24.48
N SER A 95 -0.19 -2.32 -24.24
CA SER A 95 -1.29 -2.13 -25.20
C SER A 95 -0.85 -1.30 -26.40
N ALA A 96 -0.02 -0.27 -26.18
CA ALA A 96 0.47 0.63 -27.23
C ALA A 96 1.36 -0.11 -28.26
N ILE A 97 2.14 -1.09 -27.84
CA ILE A 97 2.99 -1.91 -28.73
C ILE A 97 2.33 -3.21 -29.20
N HIS A 98 1.01 -3.36 -28.92
CA HIS A 98 0.21 -4.51 -29.35
C HIS A 98 0.73 -5.88 -28.84
N ASP A 99 1.32 -5.89 -27.66
CA ASP A 99 1.76 -7.13 -27.00
C ASP A 99 0.61 -8.12 -26.76
N ALA A 100 0.96 -9.38 -26.53
CA ALA A 100 -0.01 -10.44 -26.26
C ALA A 100 -0.90 -10.10 -25.06
N MET A 101 -2.16 -10.54 -25.08
CA MET A 101 -3.15 -10.30 -24.03
C MET A 101 -2.64 -10.71 -22.64
N ARG A 102 -1.81 -11.75 -22.55
CA ARG A 102 -1.21 -12.20 -21.31
C ARG A 102 -0.34 -11.11 -20.68
N ALA A 103 0.52 -10.45 -21.44
CA ALA A 103 1.38 -9.37 -20.94
C ALA A 103 0.58 -8.18 -20.44
N ARG A 104 -0.53 -7.84 -21.10
CA ARG A 104 -1.47 -6.78 -20.68
C ARG A 104 -2.23 -7.13 -19.39
N ALA A 105 -2.51 -8.42 -19.18
CA ALA A 105 -3.26 -8.90 -18.03
C ALA A 105 -2.39 -9.13 -16.78
N GLU A 106 -1.07 -9.23 -16.93
CA GLU A 106 -0.13 -9.48 -15.83
C GLU A 106 -0.26 -8.50 -14.63
N PRO A 107 -0.52 -7.20 -14.83
CA PRO A 107 -0.69 -6.26 -13.70
C PRO A 107 -2.02 -6.41 -12.94
N LEU A 108 -3.05 -7.04 -13.52
CA LEU A 108 -4.39 -7.10 -12.92
C LEU A 108 -4.43 -7.81 -11.56
N PRO A 109 -3.79 -8.97 -11.34
CA PRO A 109 -3.74 -9.61 -10.02
C PRO A 109 -3.08 -8.71 -8.96
N ILE A 110 -2.05 -7.96 -9.37
CA ILE A 110 -1.37 -7.03 -8.47
C ILE A 110 -2.29 -5.85 -8.12
N LEU A 111 -3.10 -5.38 -9.07
CA LEU A 111 -4.09 -4.32 -8.82
C LEU A 111 -5.14 -4.76 -7.79
N VAL A 112 -5.61 -6.01 -7.86
CA VAL A 112 -6.51 -6.60 -6.85
C VAL A 112 -5.81 -6.65 -5.48
N LEU A 113 -4.54 -7.05 -5.45
CA LEU A 113 -3.75 -7.09 -4.24
C LEU A 113 -3.60 -5.70 -3.60
N VAL A 114 -3.36 -4.67 -4.42
CA VAL A 114 -3.32 -3.26 -4.00
C VAL A 114 -4.65 -2.85 -3.36
N ALA A 115 -5.79 -3.15 -3.99
CA ALA A 115 -7.11 -2.81 -3.47
C ALA A 115 -7.40 -3.49 -2.12
N VAL A 116 -7.11 -4.79 -2.00
CA VAL A 116 -7.29 -5.54 -0.74
C VAL A 116 -6.40 -4.99 0.37
N SER A 117 -5.13 -4.70 0.07
CA SER A 117 -4.18 -4.10 1.01
C SER A 117 -4.65 -2.70 1.45
N TYR A 118 -5.07 -1.85 0.52
CA TYR A 118 -5.57 -0.50 0.78
C TYR A 118 -6.75 -0.51 1.75
N VAL A 119 -7.79 -1.30 1.44
CA VAL A 119 -8.97 -1.44 2.32
C VAL A 119 -8.56 -1.94 3.71
N GLY A 120 -7.64 -2.89 3.79
CA GLY A 120 -7.15 -3.44 5.05
C GLY A 120 -6.40 -2.43 5.92
N VAL A 121 -5.54 -1.62 5.33
CA VAL A 121 -4.79 -0.56 6.05
C VAL A 121 -5.74 0.49 6.60
N HIS A 122 -6.70 0.93 5.78
CA HIS A 122 -7.68 1.97 6.18
C HIS A 122 -8.67 1.46 7.22
N ALA A 123 -9.14 0.23 7.13
CA ALA A 123 -10.01 -0.36 8.13
C ALA A 123 -9.33 -0.44 9.52
N ARG A 124 -8.02 -0.74 9.55
CA ARG A 124 -7.24 -0.75 10.80
C ARG A 124 -7.06 0.64 11.37
N ALA A 125 -6.70 1.62 10.54
CA ALA A 125 -6.56 3.01 10.97
C ALA A 125 -7.86 3.55 11.58
N ALA A 126 -9.00 3.28 10.95
CA ALA A 126 -10.31 3.66 11.46
C ALA A 126 -10.66 2.97 12.80
N ALA A 127 -10.31 1.67 12.95
CA ALA A 127 -10.55 0.94 14.20
C ALA A 127 -9.71 1.51 15.37
N VAL A 128 -8.44 1.80 15.13
CA VAL A 128 -7.55 2.41 16.15
C VAL A 128 -8.04 3.80 16.55
N ALA A 129 -8.45 4.64 15.58
CA ALA A 129 -8.99 5.96 15.85
C ALA A 129 -10.28 5.90 16.70
N HIS A 130 -11.15 4.93 16.43
CA HIS A 130 -12.39 4.72 17.19
C HIS A 130 -12.09 4.33 18.65
N LEU A 131 -11.15 3.40 18.88
CA LEU A 131 -10.76 3.01 20.24
C LEU A 131 -10.15 4.16 21.01
N ALA A 132 -9.26 4.93 20.41
CA ALA A 132 -8.67 6.11 21.03
C ALA A 132 -9.73 7.18 21.40
N PHE A 133 -10.75 7.33 20.56
CA PHE A 133 -11.88 8.22 20.86
C PHE A 133 -12.70 7.73 22.04
N GLN A 134 -12.99 6.43 22.15
CA GLN A 134 -13.72 5.84 23.26
C GLN A 134 -12.94 5.98 24.58
N GLU A 135 -11.64 5.74 24.60
CA GLU A 135 -10.79 5.91 25.78
C GLU A 135 -10.82 7.36 26.29
N ARG A 136 -10.73 8.33 25.38
CA ARG A 136 -10.84 9.75 25.72
C ARG A 136 -12.21 10.10 26.29
N ALA A 137 -13.28 9.59 25.75
CA ALA A 137 -14.64 9.82 26.23
C ALA A 137 -14.83 9.26 27.64
N VAL A 138 -14.31 8.08 27.93
CA VAL A 138 -14.35 7.46 29.27
C VAL A 138 -13.53 8.28 30.27
N CYS A 139 -12.35 8.77 29.89
CA CYS A 139 -11.49 9.57 30.74
C CYS A 139 -12.12 10.93 31.11
N VAL A 140 -12.85 11.53 30.15
CA VAL A 140 -13.58 12.79 30.38
C VAL A 140 -14.81 12.60 31.25
N ALA A 141 -15.49 11.44 31.13
CA ALA A 141 -16.68 11.10 31.91
C ALA A 141 -16.37 10.61 33.36
N ALA A 142 -15.11 10.29 33.65
CA ALA A 142 -14.71 9.87 34.99
C ALA A 142 -14.90 11.01 36.00
N PRO A 143 -15.58 10.78 37.15
CA PRO A 143 -15.78 11.81 38.16
C PRO A 143 -14.42 12.25 38.69
N ARG A 144 -14.20 13.59 38.76
CA ARG A 144 -13.01 14.15 39.36
C ARG A 144 -12.90 13.68 40.83
N PRO A 145 -11.76 13.16 41.25
CA PRO A 145 -11.58 12.82 42.67
C PRO A 145 -11.89 14.05 43.55
N ALA A 146 -12.79 13.86 44.50
CA ALA A 146 -13.09 14.92 45.46
C ALA A 146 -11.80 15.34 46.16
N ILE A 147 -11.43 16.59 46.01
CA ILE A 147 -10.31 17.19 46.79
C ILE A 147 -10.76 17.16 48.24
N LYS A 148 -10.19 16.28 49.07
CA LYS A 148 -10.35 16.35 50.50
C LYS A 148 -9.71 17.65 50.93
N GLU A 149 -10.53 18.68 51.24
CA GLU A 149 -10.10 19.83 52.04
C GLU A 149 -9.69 19.31 53.40
N THR A 150 -8.40 19.22 53.62
CA THR A 150 -7.83 19.07 54.98
C THR A 150 -7.86 20.42 55.64
N ALA A 151 -8.82 20.58 56.57
CA ALA A 151 -8.86 21.69 57.52
C ALA A 151 -7.75 21.56 58.55
#